data_f8963f3b4f03c9e7c2baeed4c6287565
#
_entry.id   f8963f3b4f03c9e7c2baeed4c6287565
#
_cell.length_a   1.000
_cell.length_b   1.000
_cell.length_c   1.000
_cell.angle_alpha   90.00
_cell.angle_beta   90.00
_cell.angle_gamma   90.00
#
_symmetry.space_group_name_H-M   'P 1'
#
loop_
_entity.id
_entity.type
_entity.pdbx_description
1 polymer ?
#
loop_
_entity_poly.entity_id
_entity_poly.type
_entity_poly.pdbx_seq_one_letter_code
_entity_poly.pdbx_strand_id
1 'polypeptide(L)'
;MHKQYYIEQKKVEKLISRRNQKADFYNGIYDRYEYPVLTREFAPVHWRYDLNEETNPYFMERLGINAVMNSGAIELDGKYYLVVRVEGNDRKSFFAVAESENGIDGFHFWDYPVVLPDTCPEETNVYDMRLTKHEDGWIYGVFCSESKDQENPDLSAAVAAAGIVRTKDLKTWERLDNLTTLHSPQQRNVVLHPKFVDGKYAFYTRPMDGFIETGSGGGIGFGLCDDIEHAVIDEEKIISHRIYHTLTESKNGAGAVPIRGKKCWIHIAHGVRNTAAGLRYVLYVFGTDLHDPAKVIARPSGVFLVPLGNERVGDVSNVVFTNGAIARENGDVYIYYASCDTRMHVATTTIDKLEDYLFHTPEDPLRSPDCVAQRCELIRKNLELLK
;
A
#
# COMPACT_ATOMS: atom_id res chain seq x y z
N MET A 1 -33.15 4.92 20.28
CA MET A 1 -31.95 5.27 19.49
C MET A 1 -31.47 6.64 19.94
N HIS A 2 -30.19 6.78 20.23
CA HIS A 2 -29.62 7.99 20.81
C HIS A 2 -29.71 9.19 19.86
N LYS A 3 -30.14 10.36 20.35
CA LYS A 3 -30.27 11.59 19.53
C LYS A 3 -28.95 12.01 18.90
N GLN A 4 -27.81 11.75 19.55
CA GLN A 4 -26.48 12.06 19.05
C GLN A 4 -26.13 11.29 17.77
N TYR A 5 -26.73 10.11 17.55
CA TYR A 5 -26.56 9.32 16.32
C TYR A 5 -26.87 10.16 15.06
N TYR A 6 -27.96 10.89 15.05
CA TYR A 6 -28.36 11.69 13.88
C TYR A 6 -27.40 12.86 13.62
N ILE A 7 -26.77 13.36 14.66
CA ILE A 7 -25.74 14.43 14.54
C ILE A 7 -24.49 13.87 13.90
N GLU A 8 -24.00 12.74 14.40
CA GLU A 8 -22.81 12.09 13.87
C GLU A 8 -23.03 11.56 12.43
N GLN A 9 -24.21 10.99 12.17
CA GLN A 9 -24.58 10.52 10.84
C GLN A 9 -24.55 11.66 9.79
N LYS A 10 -25.07 12.82 10.11
CA LYS A 10 -25.00 14.01 9.24
C LYS A 10 -23.56 14.48 8.98
N LYS A 11 -22.64 14.29 9.94
CA LYS A 11 -21.23 14.61 9.73
C LYS A 11 -20.60 13.66 8.70
N VAL A 12 -20.88 12.35 8.82
CA VAL A 12 -20.43 11.34 7.85
C VAL A 12 -20.99 11.66 6.45
N GLU A 13 -22.29 11.91 6.32
CA GLU A 13 -22.93 12.27 5.04
C GLU A 13 -22.29 13.52 4.40
N LYS A 14 -21.98 14.53 5.22
CA LYS A 14 -21.28 15.73 4.76
C LYS A 14 -19.86 15.43 4.25
N LEU A 15 -19.14 14.52 4.88
CA LEU A 15 -17.82 14.11 4.44
C LEU A 15 -17.91 13.36 3.12
N ILE A 16 -18.83 12.40 2.99
CA ILE A 16 -19.03 11.61 1.77
C ILE A 16 -19.45 12.53 0.59
N SER A 17 -20.31 13.51 0.83
CA SER A 17 -20.78 14.43 -0.22
C SER A 17 -19.77 15.52 -0.61
N ARG A 18 -18.65 15.65 0.13
CA ARG A 18 -17.65 16.68 -0.14
C ARG A 18 -16.88 16.38 -1.42
N ARG A 19 -16.95 17.29 -2.39
CA ARG A 19 -16.14 17.20 -3.62
C ARG A 19 -14.69 17.46 -3.33
N ASN A 20 -13.82 16.70 -3.97
CA ASN A 20 -12.38 16.82 -3.86
C ASN A 20 -11.80 17.47 -5.12
N GLN A 21 -11.06 18.54 -4.96
CA GLN A 21 -10.45 19.28 -6.06
C GLN A 21 -8.94 19.04 -6.08
N LYS A 22 -8.32 19.24 -7.23
CA LYS A 22 -6.86 19.21 -7.34
C LYS A 22 -6.27 20.29 -6.45
N ALA A 23 -5.30 19.91 -5.64
CA ALA A 23 -4.53 20.87 -4.82
C ALA A 23 -3.65 21.73 -5.71
N ASP A 24 -3.31 22.94 -5.20
CA ASP A 24 -2.29 23.80 -5.82
C ASP A 24 -0.90 23.17 -5.63
N PHE A 25 -0.62 22.17 -6.45
CA PHE A 25 0.62 21.41 -6.45
C PHE A 25 0.97 21.00 -7.88
N TYR A 26 2.18 21.28 -8.29
CA TYR A 26 2.66 20.91 -9.63
C TYR A 26 4.09 20.37 -9.57
N ASN A 27 4.28 19.18 -10.12
CA ASN A 27 5.61 18.61 -10.36
C ASN A 27 5.76 17.98 -11.77
N GLY A 28 4.73 18.09 -12.60
CA GLY A 28 4.69 17.49 -13.94
C GLY A 28 4.39 16.00 -13.97
N ILE A 29 4.46 15.29 -12.85
CA ILE A 29 4.38 13.83 -12.78
C ILE A 29 2.99 13.36 -12.37
N TYR A 30 2.43 13.92 -11.30
CA TYR A 30 1.12 13.58 -10.76
C TYR A 30 0.41 14.78 -10.17
N ASP A 31 -0.92 14.71 -10.09
CA ASP A 31 -1.77 15.67 -9.38
C ASP A 31 -2.07 15.14 -7.96
N ARG A 32 -2.16 16.05 -7.00
CA ARG A 32 -2.68 15.80 -5.64
C ARG A 32 -4.04 16.42 -5.47
N TYR A 33 -4.74 16.05 -4.39
CA TYR A 33 -6.06 16.56 -4.06
C TYR A 33 -6.08 17.19 -2.68
N GLU A 34 -7.01 18.14 -2.47
CA GLU A 34 -7.05 18.97 -1.26
C GLU A 34 -7.39 18.16 0.00
N TYR A 35 -8.23 17.13 -0.15
CA TYR A 35 -8.75 16.36 0.98
C TYR A 35 -8.33 14.90 0.92
N PRO A 36 -8.13 14.24 2.08
CA PRO A 36 -8.05 12.79 2.11
C PRO A 36 -9.36 12.19 1.59
N VAL A 37 -9.25 11.05 0.91
CA VAL A 37 -10.41 10.31 0.39
C VAL A 37 -11.13 9.54 1.48
N LEU A 38 -10.41 9.10 2.52
CA LEU A 38 -10.95 8.46 3.71
C LEU A 38 -10.15 8.88 4.96
N THR A 39 -10.87 9.09 6.04
CA THR A 39 -10.37 9.28 7.41
C THR A 39 -11.23 8.45 8.36
N ARG A 40 -10.83 8.33 9.64
CA ARG A 40 -11.63 7.61 10.65
C ARG A 40 -13.08 8.11 10.76
N GLU A 41 -13.31 9.37 10.46
CA GLU A 41 -14.63 10.00 10.53
C GLU A 41 -15.60 9.51 9.45
N PHE A 42 -15.12 8.88 8.37
CA PHE A 42 -15.95 8.23 7.35
C PHE A 42 -16.52 6.89 7.82
N ALA A 43 -15.94 6.31 8.87
CA ALA A 43 -16.44 5.03 9.39
C ALA A 43 -17.90 5.15 9.84
N PRO A 44 -18.75 4.16 9.51
CA PRO A 44 -20.17 4.17 9.89
C PRO A 44 -20.36 4.38 11.40
N VAL A 45 -21.30 5.21 11.78
CA VAL A 45 -21.56 5.56 13.19
C VAL A 45 -21.86 4.31 14.02
N HIS A 46 -22.59 3.36 13.42
CA HIS A 46 -22.95 2.10 14.08
C HIS A 46 -21.77 1.10 14.23
N TRP A 47 -20.60 1.38 13.69
CA TRP A 47 -19.38 0.61 14.00
C TRP A 47 -18.67 1.12 15.23
N ARG A 48 -18.92 2.38 15.58
CA ARG A 48 -18.16 3.11 16.61
C ARG A 48 -18.92 3.23 17.92
N TYR A 49 -20.26 3.25 17.86
CA TYR A 49 -21.12 3.53 18.99
C TYR A 49 -22.18 2.45 19.17
N ASP A 50 -22.38 2.05 20.43
CA ASP A 50 -23.63 1.41 20.83
C ASP A 50 -24.75 2.46 20.81
N LEU A 51 -25.74 2.24 19.95
CA LEU A 51 -26.83 3.19 19.70
C LEU A 51 -27.99 3.06 20.70
N ASN A 52 -27.92 2.09 21.63
CA ASN A 52 -28.92 1.89 22.66
C ASN A 52 -28.68 2.84 23.84
N GLU A 53 -29.66 3.70 24.14
CA GLU A 53 -29.60 4.67 25.26
C GLU A 53 -29.51 4.00 26.62
N GLU A 54 -30.03 2.78 26.79
CA GLU A 54 -29.98 2.04 28.06
C GLU A 54 -28.58 1.54 28.38
N THR A 55 -27.86 1.06 27.38
CA THR A 55 -26.50 0.52 27.52
C THR A 55 -25.41 1.55 27.30
N ASN A 56 -25.74 2.66 26.59
CA ASN A 56 -24.80 3.76 26.32
C ASN A 56 -25.45 5.16 26.54
N PRO A 57 -25.86 5.51 27.75
CA PRO A 57 -26.59 6.74 28.03
C PRO A 57 -25.81 8.02 27.74
N TYR A 58 -24.48 7.94 27.70
CA TYR A 58 -23.60 9.09 27.39
C TYR A 58 -23.09 9.11 25.95
N PHE A 59 -23.53 8.18 25.09
CA PHE A 59 -23.09 8.03 23.73
C PHE A 59 -21.55 7.94 23.60
N MET A 60 -20.94 7.10 24.41
CA MET A 60 -19.48 6.89 24.42
C MET A 60 -19.06 6.02 23.25
N GLU A 61 -17.97 6.41 22.59
CA GLU A 61 -17.28 5.59 21.58
C GLU A 61 -16.36 4.57 22.29
N ARG A 62 -16.91 3.38 22.61
CA ARG A 62 -16.20 2.37 23.43
C ARG A 62 -15.32 1.45 22.60
N LEU A 63 -15.77 1.11 21.38
CA LEU A 63 -15.03 0.32 20.39
C LEU A 63 -14.37 1.20 19.34
N GLY A 64 -13.94 2.38 19.67
CA GLY A 64 -13.50 3.43 18.76
C GLY A 64 -12.58 2.96 17.62
N ILE A 65 -12.62 3.71 16.53
CA ILE A 65 -11.70 3.57 15.40
C ILE A 65 -10.62 4.63 15.54
N ASN A 66 -9.36 4.18 15.55
CA ASN A 66 -8.19 5.07 15.59
C ASN A 66 -7.88 5.64 14.21
N ALA A 67 -7.76 4.78 13.21
CA ALA A 67 -7.28 5.16 11.88
C ALA A 67 -7.88 4.32 10.75
N VAL A 68 -7.84 4.87 9.54
CA VAL A 68 -8.09 4.16 8.28
C VAL A 68 -6.93 4.42 7.34
N MET A 69 -6.30 3.36 6.82
CA MET A 69 -5.05 3.48 6.08
C MET A 69 -4.79 2.28 5.16
N ASN A 70 -3.75 2.36 4.33
CA ASN A 70 -3.11 1.24 3.65
C ASN A 70 -4.11 0.32 2.92
N SER A 71 -4.82 0.86 1.94
CA SER A 71 -5.85 0.11 1.20
C SER A 71 -5.31 -0.56 -0.05
N GLY A 72 -5.71 -1.81 -0.29
CA GLY A 72 -5.76 -2.37 -1.64
C GLY A 72 -6.81 -1.64 -2.48
N ALA A 73 -6.62 -1.56 -3.78
CA ALA A 73 -7.52 -0.83 -4.67
C ALA A 73 -7.81 -1.64 -5.94
N ILE A 74 -9.03 -1.56 -6.43
CA ILE A 74 -9.46 -2.25 -7.65
C ILE A 74 -10.62 -1.50 -8.31
N GLU A 75 -10.69 -1.55 -9.64
CA GLU A 75 -11.86 -1.12 -10.41
C GLU A 75 -12.67 -2.34 -10.84
N LEU A 76 -13.96 -2.34 -10.52
CA LEU A 76 -14.92 -3.35 -10.95
C LEU A 76 -16.18 -2.65 -11.45
N ASP A 77 -16.64 -3.02 -12.65
CA ASP A 77 -17.86 -2.51 -13.27
C ASP A 77 -17.95 -0.98 -13.31
N GLY A 78 -16.81 -0.32 -13.52
CA GLY A 78 -16.69 1.13 -13.61
C GLY A 78 -16.67 1.88 -12.29
N LYS A 79 -16.75 1.19 -11.16
CA LYS A 79 -16.62 1.76 -9.81
C LYS A 79 -15.25 1.47 -9.20
N TYR A 80 -14.87 2.30 -8.26
CA TYR A 80 -13.59 2.22 -7.55
C TYR A 80 -13.81 1.67 -6.15
N TYR A 81 -13.09 0.60 -5.82
CA TYR A 81 -13.16 -0.08 -4.53
C TYR A 81 -11.82 -0.04 -3.82
N LEU A 82 -11.87 0.27 -2.54
CA LEU A 82 -10.74 0.21 -1.62
C LEU A 82 -11.04 -0.84 -0.55
N VAL A 83 -10.15 -1.81 -0.38
CA VAL A 83 -10.17 -2.68 0.81
C VAL A 83 -9.20 -2.08 1.82
N VAL A 84 -9.78 -1.36 2.75
CA VAL A 84 -9.08 -0.46 3.68
C VAL A 84 -8.72 -1.19 4.95
N ARG A 85 -7.51 -0.99 5.46
CA ARG A 85 -7.18 -1.31 6.84
C ARG A 85 -7.87 -0.31 7.76
N VAL A 86 -8.72 -0.81 8.63
CA VAL A 86 -9.34 -0.05 9.72
C VAL A 86 -8.71 -0.50 11.02
N GLU A 87 -8.10 0.41 11.76
CA GLU A 87 -7.48 0.12 13.04
C GLU A 87 -8.34 0.63 14.19
N GLY A 88 -8.64 -0.24 15.16
CA GLY A 88 -9.33 0.11 16.38
C GLY A 88 -8.42 0.79 17.42
N ASN A 89 -9.02 1.41 18.43
CA ASN A 89 -8.28 1.99 19.56
C ASN A 89 -7.50 0.96 20.37
N ASP A 90 -7.81 -0.34 20.20
CA ASP A 90 -7.10 -1.49 20.78
C ASP A 90 -5.92 -1.97 19.92
N ARG A 91 -5.60 -1.26 18.82
CA ARG A 91 -4.58 -1.59 17.84
C ARG A 91 -4.83 -2.88 17.04
N LYS A 92 -6.02 -3.45 17.11
CA LYS A 92 -6.41 -4.53 16.21
C LYS A 92 -6.92 -3.93 14.91
N SER A 93 -6.53 -4.55 13.80
CA SER A 93 -6.97 -4.14 12.47
C SER A 93 -7.95 -5.15 11.89
N PHE A 94 -8.83 -4.65 11.06
CA PHE A 94 -9.72 -5.43 10.20
C PHE A 94 -9.80 -4.76 8.83
N PHE A 95 -10.33 -5.47 7.85
CA PHE A 95 -10.55 -4.92 6.52
C PHE A 95 -11.98 -4.48 6.32
N ALA A 96 -12.16 -3.42 5.55
CA ALA A 96 -13.46 -2.90 5.19
C ALA A 96 -13.46 -2.41 3.74
N VAL A 97 -14.56 -2.63 3.01
CA VAL A 97 -14.70 -2.16 1.65
C VAL A 97 -15.30 -0.77 1.65
N ALA A 98 -14.65 0.16 0.94
CA ALA A 98 -15.19 1.46 0.60
C ALA A 98 -15.30 1.60 -0.91
N GLU A 99 -16.41 2.17 -1.42
CA GLU A 99 -16.64 2.37 -2.85
C GLU A 99 -16.85 3.84 -3.22
N SER A 100 -16.50 4.17 -4.48
CA SER A 100 -16.67 5.50 -5.08
C SER A 100 -16.98 5.37 -6.57
N GLU A 101 -17.77 6.29 -7.10
CA GLU A 101 -18.11 6.36 -8.53
C GLU A 101 -16.96 6.94 -9.39
N ASN A 102 -16.04 7.72 -8.81
CA ASN A 102 -15.01 8.44 -9.55
C ASN A 102 -13.58 8.21 -9.05
N GLY A 103 -13.41 7.52 -7.91
CA GLY A 103 -12.11 7.21 -7.32
C GLY A 103 -11.37 8.39 -6.66
N ILE A 104 -11.99 9.56 -6.58
CA ILE A 104 -11.40 10.80 -6.06
C ILE A 104 -12.16 11.34 -4.84
N ASP A 105 -13.48 11.23 -4.86
CA ASP A 105 -14.37 11.61 -3.77
C ASP A 105 -15.58 10.69 -3.68
N GLY A 106 -16.49 10.95 -2.75
CA GLY A 106 -17.71 10.17 -2.59
C GLY A 106 -17.47 8.76 -2.04
N PHE A 107 -16.31 8.46 -1.53
CA PHE A 107 -16.06 7.18 -0.89
C PHE A 107 -16.97 6.99 0.32
N HIS A 108 -17.57 5.80 0.42
CA HIS A 108 -18.36 5.39 1.58
C HIS A 108 -18.10 3.91 1.86
N PHE A 109 -18.05 3.54 3.13
CA PHE A 109 -17.91 2.16 3.55
C PHE A 109 -19.21 1.38 3.34
N TRP A 110 -19.08 0.09 3.04
CA TRP A 110 -20.20 -0.85 3.13
C TRP A 110 -20.64 -1.02 4.60
N ASP A 111 -21.83 -1.57 4.81
CA ASP A 111 -22.43 -1.67 6.15
C ASP A 111 -21.66 -2.57 7.12
N TYR A 112 -20.91 -3.55 6.60
CA TYR A 112 -20.17 -4.53 7.39
C TYR A 112 -18.71 -4.59 6.98
N PRO A 113 -17.80 -4.86 7.94
CA PRO A 113 -16.42 -5.21 7.66
C PRO A 113 -16.31 -6.48 6.81
N VAL A 114 -15.13 -6.68 6.23
CA VAL A 114 -14.77 -7.96 5.61
C VAL A 114 -14.57 -8.99 6.73
N VAL A 115 -15.34 -10.07 6.68
CA VAL A 115 -15.16 -11.20 7.60
C VAL A 115 -14.30 -12.24 6.90
N LEU A 116 -13.06 -12.39 7.36
CA LEU A 116 -12.15 -13.42 6.86
C LEU A 116 -12.32 -14.69 7.67
N PRO A 117 -12.33 -15.87 7.02
CA PRO A 117 -12.21 -17.13 7.74
C PRO A 117 -10.90 -17.20 8.53
N ASP A 118 -10.95 -17.77 9.73
CA ASP A 118 -9.76 -18.00 10.56
C ASP A 118 -8.85 -19.04 9.93
N THR A 119 -7.54 -18.83 10.01
CA THR A 119 -6.53 -19.80 9.58
C THR A 119 -5.83 -20.48 10.75
N CYS A 120 -5.61 -19.73 11.84
CA CYS A 120 -5.03 -20.26 13.05
C CYS A 120 -5.53 -19.48 14.27
N PRO A 121 -5.67 -20.13 15.43
CA PRO A 121 -6.11 -19.48 16.66
C PRO A 121 -5.14 -18.41 17.17
N GLU A 122 -3.89 -18.45 16.73
CA GLU A 122 -2.82 -17.55 17.14
C GLU A 122 -2.77 -16.25 16.34
N GLU A 123 -3.54 -16.11 15.25
CA GLU A 123 -3.58 -14.89 14.45
C GLU A 123 -4.11 -13.72 15.27
N THR A 124 -3.23 -12.75 15.53
CA THR A 124 -3.53 -11.63 16.41
C THR A 124 -3.90 -10.36 15.66
N ASN A 125 -3.42 -10.20 14.42
CA ASN A 125 -3.67 -9.01 13.62
C ASN A 125 -3.52 -9.28 12.12
N VAL A 126 -4.35 -8.62 11.32
CA VAL A 126 -4.30 -8.66 9.84
C VAL A 126 -4.32 -7.24 9.29
N TYR A 127 -3.44 -6.93 8.30
CA TYR A 127 -3.35 -5.59 7.78
C TYR A 127 -2.70 -5.51 6.39
N ASP A 128 -2.85 -4.35 5.75
CA ASP A 128 -2.13 -3.94 4.55
C ASP A 128 -2.39 -4.85 3.35
N MET A 129 -3.66 -5.10 3.01
CA MET A 129 -4.04 -5.92 1.85
C MET A 129 -3.71 -5.23 0.52
N ARG A 130 -3.17 -6.00 -0.44
CA ARG A 130 -3.03 -5.67 -1.86
C ARG A 130 -4.03 -6.50 -2.65
N LEU A 131 -4.74 -5.87 -3.57
CA LEU A 131 -5.72 -6.55 -4.42
C LEU A 131 -5.16 -6.76 -5.81
N THR A 132 -5.07 -8.02 -6.23
CA THR A 132 -4.61 -8.39 -7.57
C THR A 132 -5.74 -9.04 -8.36
N LYS A 133 -6.18 -8.39 -9.43
CA LYS A 133 -7.01 -9.05 -10.45
C LYS A 133 -6.09 -9.90 -11.31
N HIS A 134 -6.09 -11.19 -11.05
CA HIS A 134 -5.19 -12.14 -11.71
C HIS A 134 -5.82 -12.69 -13.00
N GLU A 135 -4.98 -13.11 -13.95
CA GLU A 135 -5.44 -13.60 -15.25
C GLU A 135 -6.19 -14.94 -15.21
N ASP A 136 -6.10 -15.70 -14.11
CA ASP A 136 -6.94 -16.88 -13.85
C ASP A 136 -8.41 -16.53 -13.53
N GLY A 137 -8.70 -15.24 -13.46
CA GLY A 137 -10.04 -14.70 -13.23
C GLY A 137 -10.44 -14.56 -11.76
N TRP A 138 -9.54 -14.78 -10.80
CA TRP A 138 -9.73 -14.45 -9.40
C TRP A 138 -9.21 -13.05 -9.05
N ILE A 139 -9.78 -12.48 -8.00
CA ILE A 139 -9.23 -11.34 -7.29
C ILE A 139 -8.59 -11.87 -6.02
N TYR A 140 -7.27 -11.74 -5.92
CA TYR A 140 -6.53 -12.15 -4.74
C TYR A 140 -6.25 -10.94 -3.84
N GLY A 141 -6.42 -11.14 -2.54
CA GLY A 141 -5.94 -10.25 -1.51
C GLY A 141 -4.72 -10.84 -0.83
N VAL A 142 -3.58 -10.17 -0.89
CA VAL A 142 -2.37 -10.57 -0.16
C VAL A 142 -2.10 -9.53 0.91
N PHE A 143 -1.94 -9.97 2.17
CA PHE A 143 -1.86 -9.08 3.32
C PHE A 143 -0.88 -9.61 4.38
N CYS A 144 -0.55 -8.79 5.36
CA CYS A 144 0.25 -9.22 6.49
C CYS A 144 -0.65 -9.87 7.54
N SER A 145 -0.30 -11.07 7.96
CA SER A 145 -0.87 -11.81 9.08
C SER A 145 0.17 -11.87 10.19
N GLU A 146 -0.17 -11.39 11.38
CA GLU A 146 0.69 -11.44 12.56
C GLU A 146 0.13 -12.42 13.57
N SER A 147 1.01 -13.22 14.13
CA SER A 147 0.70 -14.16 15.21
C SER A 147 1.66 -13.96 16.36
N LYS A 148 1.22 -14.36 17.57
CA LYS A 148 2.14 -14.46 18.70
C LYS A 148 3.19 -15.53 18.40
N ASP A 149 4.45 -15.22 18.68
CA ASP A 149 5.53 -16.20 18.61
C ASP A 149 5.41 -17.20 19.78
N GLN A 150 4.96 -18.42 19.46
CA GLN A 150 4.73 -19.48 20.46
C GLN A 150 6.03 -20.07 21.01
N GLU A 151 7.13 -19.94 20.28
CA GLU A 151 8.44 -20.46 20.68
C GLU A 151 9.19 -19.48 21.60
N ASN A 152 8.76 -18.22 21.65
CA ASN A 152 9.40 -17.18 22.42
C ASN A 152 8.67 -16.94 23.75
N PRO A 153 9.37 -17.01 24.90
CA PRO A 153 8.77 -16.75 26.21
C PRO A 153 8.35 -15.27 26.41
N ASP A 154 8.88 -14.35 25.62
CA ASP A 154 8.48 -12.95 25.66
C ASP A 154 7.06 -12.79 25.09
N LEU A 155 6.14 -12.35 25.94
CA LEU A 155 4.72 -12.17 25.56
C LEU A 155 4.50 -11.10 24.47
N SER A 156 5.48 -10.24 24.22
CA SER A 156 5.44 -9.24 23.15
C SER A 156 6.03 -9.73 21.82
N ALA A 157 6.62 -10.93 21.80
CA ALA A 157 7.21 -11.51 20.60
C ALA A 157 6.12 -11.92 19.59
N ALA A 158 6.35 -11.63 18.32
CA ALA A 158 5.44 -11.91 17.23
C ALA A 158 6.17 -12.41 15.99
N VAL A 159 5.44 -13.12 15.15
CA VAL A 159 5.86 -13.54 13.81
C VAL A 159 4.92 -12.98 12.76
N ALA A 160 5.44 -12.72 11.56
CA ALA A 160 4.68 -12.21 10.44
C ALA A 160 4.74 -13.15 9.23
N ALA A 161 3.58 -13.38 8.63
CA ALA A 161 3.43 -14.14 7.41
C ALA A 161 2.64 -13.35 6.35
N ALA A 162 2.69 -13.77 5.10
CA ALA A 162 1.83 -13.24 4.06
C ALA A 162 0.56 -14.10 3.95
N GLY A 163 -0.56 -13.55 4.41
CA GLY A 163 -1.88 -14.17 4.26
C GLY A 163 -2.42 -13.99 2.84
N ILE A 164 -3.13 -14.98 2.34
CA ILE A 164 -3.75 -14.98 1.01
C ILE A 164 -5.24 -15.25 1.14
N VAL A 165 -6.03 -14.43 0.46
CA VAL A 165 -7.47 -14.65 0.24
C VAL A 165 -7.81 -14.49 -1.22
N ARG A 166 -8.94 -15.07 -1.65
CA ARG A 166 -9.49 -14.81 -2.99
C ARG A 166 -10.98 -14.49 -2.95
N THR A 167 -11.43 -13.76 -3.93
CA THR A 167 -12.84 -13.36 -4.08
C THR A 167 -13.19 -13.15 -5.56
N LYS A 168 -14.48 -13.06 -5.86
CA LYS A 168 -15.01 -12.63 -7.17
C LYS A 168 -15.76 -11.31 -7.09
N ASP A 169 -16.18 -10.90 -5.90
CA ASP A 169 -17.19 -9.86 -5.69
C ASP A 169 -16.90 -8.91 -4.51
N LEU A 170 -15.74 -9.08 -3.85
CA LEU A 170 -15.34 -8.39 -2.62
C LEU A 170 -16.27 -8.62 -1.40
N LYS A 171 -17.27 -9.50 -1.53
CA LYS A 171 -18.23 -9.84 -0.48
C LYS A 171 -17.96 -11.19 0.14
N THR A 172 -17.75 -12.17 -0.72
CA THR A 172 -17.43 -13.54 -0.31
C THR A 172 -15.94 -13.78 -0.43
N TRP A 173 -15.31 -14.14 0.66
CA TRP A 173 -13.86 -14.33 0.73
C TRP A 173 -13.54 -15.76 1.11
N GLU A 174 -12.62 -16.35 0.38
CA GLU A 174 -12.03 -17.65 0.68
C GLU A 174 -10.60 -17.43 1.15
N ARG A 175 -10.25 -17.97 2.32
CA ARG A 175 -8.89 -17.93 2.86
C ARG A 175 -8.10 -19.11 2.35
N LEU A 176 -6.91 -18.84 1.82
CA LEU A 176 -5.93 -19.84 1.41
C LEU A 176 -4.82 -19.95 2.46
N ASP A 177 -3.91 -20.90 2.29
CA ASP A 177 -2.76 -21.03 3.17
C ASP A 177 -1.88 -19.78 3.08
N ASN A 178 -1.22 -19.44 4.17
CA ASN A 178 -0.23 -18.36 4.17
C ASN A 178 0.94 -18.76 3.27
N LEU A 179 1.46 -17.77 2.52
CA LEU A 179 2.67 -17.95 1.72
C LEU A 179 3.84 -18.32 2.64
N THR A 180 4.55 -19.38 2.29
CA THR A 180 5.80 -19.79 2.92
C THR A 180 6.97 -19.67 1.96
N THR A 181 8.15 -19.39 2.50
CA THR A 181 9.41 -19.34 1.76
C THR A 181 10.44 -20.19 2.49
N LEU A 182 11.25 -20.97 1.75
CA LEU A 182 12.20 -21.90 2.39
C LEU A 182 13.34 -21.20 3.12
N HIS A 183 13.70 -19.97 2.72
CA HIS A 183 14.89 -19.28 3.21
C HIS A 183 14.61 -18.01 4.02
N SER A 184 13.37 -17.55 4.05
CA SER A 184 12.98 -16.33 4.75
C SER A 184 11.90 -16.64 5.76
N PRO A 185 12.21 -16.64 7.07
CA PRO A 185 11.27 -17.09 8.11
C PRO A 185 10.05 -16.18 8.23
N GLN A 186 10.17 -14.91 7.82
CA GLN A 186 9.08 -13.95 7.89
C GLN A 186 8.94 -13.14 6.59
N GLN A 187 7.70 -12.84 6.24
CA GLN A 187 7.34 -12.11 5.04
C GLN A 187 6.35 -10.98 5.35
N ARG A 188 6.61 -9.81 4.77
CA ARG A 188 5.69 -8.66 4.78
C ARG A 188 5.69 -7.98 3.42
N ASN A 189 4.64 -7.17 3.17
CA ASN A 189 4.52 -6.41 1.91
C ASN A 189 4.66 -7.27 0.66
N VAL A 190 4.13 -8.48 0.72
CA VAL A 190 4.09 -9.38 -0.43
C VAL A 190 3.02 -8.91 -1.41
N VAL A 191 3.35 -8.98 -2.69
CA VAL A 191 2.45 -8.58 -3.79
C VAL A 191 2.41 -9.70 -4.82
N LEU A 192 1.23 -10.18 -5.16
CA LEU A 192 1.03 -11.12 -6.26
C LEU A 192 1.09 -10.37 -7.60
N HIS A 193 1.91 -10.84 -8.52
CA HIS A 193 1.93 -10.36 -9.91
C HIS A 193 0.61 -10.70 -10.62
N PRO A 194 0.04 -9.82 -11.47
CA PRO A 194 -1.29 -10.05 -12.04
C PRO A 194 -1.35 -11.14 -13.12
N LYS A 195 -0.20 -11.68 -13.53
CA LYS A 195 -0.09 -12.69 -14.58
C LYS A 195 0.82 -13.83 -14.15
N PHE A 196 0.60 -15.00 -14.77
CA PHE A 196 1.56 -16.09 -14.67
C PHE A 196 2.91 -15.70 -15.26
N VAL A 197 3.98 -16.19 -14.65
CA VAL A 197 5.34 -16.11 -15.14
C VAL A 197 5.85 -17.56 -15.27
N ASP A 198 6.21 -17.97 -16.47
CA ASP A 198 6.59 -19.36 -16.78
C ASP A 198 5.52 -20.39 -16.33
N GLY A 199 4.24 -20.00 -16.41
CA GLY A 199 3.09 -20.83 -16.03
C GLY A 199 2.85 -20.93 -14.52
N LYS A 200 3.57 -20.15 -13.69
CA LYS A 200 3.48 -20.15 -12.23
C LYS A 200 2.98 -18.80 -11.69
N TYR A 201 2.42 -18.81 -10.48
CA TYR A 201 2.13 -17.59 -9.75
C TYR A 201 3.44 -16.92 -9.32
N ALA A 202 3.55 -15.61 -9.54
CA ALA A 202 4.76 -14.85 -9.24
C ALA A 202 4.50 -13.84 -8.11
N PHE A 203 5.42 -13.78 -7.16
CA PHE A 203 5.29 -12.89 -6.00
C PHE A 203 6.49 -11.95 -5.88
N TYR A 204 6.21 -10.71 -5.57
CA TYR A 204 7.20 -9.78 -5.03
C TYR A 204 7.15 -9.89 -3.52
N THR A 205 8.26 -10.27 -2.93
CA THR A 205 8.40 -10.59 -1.51
C THR A 205 9.22 -9.53 -0.78
N ARG A 206 9.22 -9.59 0.53
CA ARG A 206 10.17 -8.85 1.37
C ARG A 206 10.69 -9.76 2.47
N PRO A 207 11.74 -10.54 2.19
CA PRO A 207 12.31 -11.45 3.15
C PRO A 207 12.87 -10.71 4.37
N MET A 208 12.60 -11.23 5.56
CA MET A 208 13.07 -10.69 6.83
C MET A 208 13.51 -11.82 7.76
N ASP A 209 14.58 -11.59 8.51
CA ASP A 209 15.08 -12.57 9.46
C ASP A 209 14.24 -12.62 10.75
N GLY A 210 13.63 -11.49 11.12
CA GLY A 210 12.77 -11.36 12.30
C GLY A 210 11.58 -10.45 12.09
N PHE A 211 10.78 -10.26 13.13
CA PHE A 211 9.55 -9.46 13.08
C PHE A 211 9.79 -7.99 12.69
N ILE A 212 10.85 -7.38 13.22
CA ILE A 212 11.27 -6.00 12.90
C ILE A 212 12.59 -5.98 12.15
N GLU A 213 13.50 -6.87 12.56
CA GLU A 213 14.85 -6.95 12.04
C GLU A 213 14.85 -7.50 10.61
N THR A 214 15.46 -6.75 9.71
CA THR A 214 15.58 -7.16 8.32
C THR A 214 16.73 -8.15 8.09
N GLY A 215 17.72 -8.16 8.96
CA GLY A 215 18.89 -9.01 8.84
C GLY A 215 19.57 -8.88 7.48
N SER A 216 19.70 -10.01 6.79
CA SER A 216 20.19 -10.08 5.41
C SER A 216 19.15 -9.65 4.37
N GLY A 217 17.88 -9.61 4.74
CA GLY A 217 16.75 -9.25 3.90
C GLY A 217 16.47 -7.74 3.83
N GLY A 218 15.18 -7.38 3.75
CA GLY A 218 14.69 -6.00 3.76
C GLY A 218 14.71 -5.31 2.39
N GLY A 219 15.09 -6.02 1.33
CA GLY A 219 14.93 -5.64 -0.07
C GLY A 219 13.64 -6.21 -0.67
N ILE A 220 13.36 -5.90 -1.95
CA ILE A 220 12.28 -6.55 -2.69
C ILE A 220 12.82 -7.82 -3.31
N GLY A 221 12.24 -8.96 -2.95
CA GLY A 221 12.47 -10.25 -3.56
C GLY A 221 11.49 -10.56 -4.69
N PHE A 222 11.77 -11.62 -5.42
CA PHE A 222 10.91 -12.21 -6.43
C PHE A 222 10.99 -13.72 -6.34
N GLY A 223 9.86 -14.39 -6.36
CA GLY A 223 9.79 -15.84 -6.32
C GLY A 223 8.56 -16.37 -7.04
N LEU A 224 8.60 -17.63 -7.43
CA LEU A 224 7.55 -18.34 -8.15
C LEU A 224 6.94 -19.44 -7.28
N CYS A 225 5.65 -19.67 -7.47
CA CYS A 225 4.87 -20.67 -6.75
C CYS A 225 3.99 -21.44 -7.76
N ASP A 226 3.97 -22.75 -7.65
CA ASP A 226 3.19 -23.61 -8.55
C ASP A 226 1.70 -23.66 -8.18
N ASP A 227 1.40 -23.64 -6.88
CA ASP A 227 0.06 -23.76 -6.33
C ASP A 227 -0.23 -22.62 -5.33
N ILE A 228 -1.17 -21.75 -5.66
CA ILE A 228 -1.52 -20.62 -4.82
C ILE A 228 -2.38 -21.03 -3.60
N GLU A 229 -3.04 -22.18 -3.63
CA GLU A 229 -3.83 -22.67 -2.49
C GLU A 229 -2.92 -23.16 -1.35
N HIS A 230 -1.72 -23.65 -1.71
CA HIS A 230 -0.66 -24.09 -0.80
C HIS A 230 0.66 -23.39 -1.18
N ALA A 231 0.67 -22.07 -1.08
CA ALA A 231 1.72 -21.24 -1.64
C ALA A 231 3.09 -21.42 -0.97
N VAL A 232 4.03 -22.02 -1.70
CA VAL A 232 5.43 -22.21 -1.31
C VAL A 232 6.36 -21.64 -2.37
N ILE A 233 7.30 -20.80 -1.95
CA ILE A 233 8.39 -20.31 -2.79
C ILE A 233 9.68 -20.99 -2.38
N ASP A 234 10.22 -21.81 -3.27
CA ASP A 234 11.47 -22.54 -3.04
C ASP A 234 12.70 -21.65 -3.20
N GLU A 235 12.71 -20.79 -4.21
CA GLU A 235 13.80 -19.87 -4.50
C GLU A 235 13.32 -18.42 -4.55
N GLU A 236 13.99 -17.55 -3.82
CA GLU A 236 13.71 -16.14 -3.69
C GLU A 236 14.93 -15.31 -4.09
N LYS A 237 14.79 -14.48 -5.14
CA LYS A 237 15.84 -13.62 -5.65
C LYS A 237 15.57 -12.17 -5.30
N ILE A 238 16.53 -11.49 -4.66
CA ILE A 238 16.40 -10.05 -4.42
C ILE A 238 16.61 -9.27 -5.74
N ILE A 239 15.61 -8.53 -6.14
CA ILE A 239 15.61 -7.70 -7.36
C ILE A 239 15.83 -6.21 -7.08
N SER A 240 15.56 -5.76 -5.85
CA SER A 240 15.83 -4.40 -5.40
C SER A 240 16.45 -4.42 -4.01
N HIS A 241 17.76 -4.16 -3.96
CA HIS A 241 18.56 -4.20 -2.74
C HIS A 241 18.43 -2.94 -1.90
N ARG A 242 18.76 -3.07 -0.60
CA ARG A 242 19.10 -1.93 0.25
C ARG A 242 20.44 -1.36 -0.19
N ILE A 243 20.51 -0.04 -0.29
CA ILE A 243 21.75 0.65 -0.70
C ILE A 243 22.00 1.81 0.27
N TYR A 244 23.20 1.84 0.85
CA TYR A 244 23.62 2.88 1.78
C TYR A 244 23.50 4.28 1.18
N HIS A 245 23.03 5.21 1.98
CA HIS A 245 22.83 6.63 1.65
C HIS A 245 21.87 6.88 0.47
N THR A 246 20.93 5.97 0.26
CA THR A 246 19.80 6.14 -0.65
C THR A 246 18.48 6.11 0.11
N LEU A 247 17.37 6.27 -0.58
CA LEU A 247 16.05 6.17 0.03
C LEU A 247 15.67 4.76 0.50
N THR A 248 16.45 3.73 0.12
CA THR A 248 16.22 2.32 0.47
C THR A 248 17.24 1.78 1.49
N GLU A 249 17.99 2.62 2.18
CA GLU A 249 19.11 2.19 3.03
C GLU A 249 18.72 1.32 4.22
N SER A 250 17.57 1.55 4.85
CA SER A 250 17.11 0.72 5.97
C SER A 250 16.36 -0.51 5.50
N LYS A 251 15.36 -0.29 4.67
CA LYS A 251 14.52 -1.32 4.04
C LYS A 251 13.73 -0.72 2.89
N ASN A 252 13.22 -1.58 2.02
CA ASN A 252 12.25 -1.22 1.00
C ASN A 252 11.24 -2.35 0.82
N GLY A 253 10.17 -2.10 0.11
CA GLY A 253 9.16 -3.11 -0.15
C GLY A 253 8.26 -2.71 -1.31
N ALA A 254 7.68 -3.71 -1.96
CA ALA A 254 6.65 -3.50 -2.95
C ALA A 254 5.44 -2.79 -2.30
N GLY A 255 4.84 -1.87 -3.04
CA GLY A 255 3.65 -1.15 -2.61
C GLY A 255 2.39 -1.69 -3.27
N ALA A 256 1.90 -1.00 -4.29
CA ALA A 256 0.77 -1.44 -5.09
C ALA A 256 1.15 -2.60 -6.03
N VAL A 257 0.12 -3.31 -6.52
CA VAL A 257 0.26 -4.30 -7.60
C VAL A 257 0.88 -3.63 -8.83
N PRO A 258 1.83 -4.27 -9.52
CA PRO A 258 2.49 -3.68 -10.68
C PRO A 258 1.50 -3.30 -11.78
N ILE A 259 1.69 -2.13 -12.36
CA ILE A 259 0.89 -1.62 -13.46
C ILE A 259 1.56 -2.01 -14.77
N ARG A 260 0.81 -2.63 -15.68
CA ARG A 260 1.33 -2.92 -17.00
C ARG A 260 1.40 -1.64 -17.84
N GLY A 261 2.62 -1.19 -18.11
CA GLY A 261 2.90 -0.12 -19.06
C GLY A 261 3.02 -0.63 -20.50
N LYS A 262 3.45 0.27 -21.39
CA LYS A 262 3.76 -0.03 -22.80
C LYS A 262 5.15 -0.66 -22.94
N LYS A 263 6.10 -0.24 -22.08
CA LYS A 263 7.53 -0.61 -22.15
C LYS A 263 7.98 -1.48 -20.98
N CYS A 264 7.29 -1.43 -19.82
CA CYS A 264 7.69 -2.13 -18.62
C CYS A 264 6.49 -2.40 -17.71
N TRP A 265 6.67 -3.25 -16.71
CA TRP A 265 5.84 -3.27 -15.52
C TRP A 265 6.29 -2.14 -14.60
N ILE A 266 5.36 -1.27 -14.20
CA ILE A 266 5.61 -0.10 -13.36
C ILE A 266 5.31 -0.48 -11.91
N HIS A 267 6.30 -0.34 -11.05
CA HIS A 267 6.20 -0.59 -9.61
C HIS A 267 6.18 0.72 -8.85
N ILE A 268 5.22 0.88 -7.95
CA ILE A 268 5.19 1.96 -6.97
C ILE A 268 5.53 1.33 -5.63
N ALA A 269 6.74 1.57 -5.14
CA ALA A 269 7.31 0.95 -3.96
C ALA A 269 7.57 1.98 -2.86
N HIS A 270 7.83 1.51 -1.64
CA HIS A 270 8.26 2.37 -0.55
C HIS A 270 9.72 2.13 -0.19
N GLY A 271 10.42 3.22 0.06
CA GLY A 271 11.78 3.22 0.59
C GLY A 271 11.79 3.79 2.00
N VAL A 272 12.66 3.26 2.84
CA VAL A 272 12.75 3.60 4.26
C VAL A 272 14.18 3.94 4.64
N ARG A 273 14.34 5.06 5.34
CA ARG A 273 15.59 5.46 5.94
C ARG A 273 15.43 5.88 7.39
N ASN A 274 16.50 5.74 8.16
CA ASN A 274 16.57 6.26 9.52
C ASN A 274 16.77 7.78 9.51
N THR A 275 16.14 8.47 10.44
CA THR A 275 16.35 9.90 10.73
C THR A 275 16.44 10.09 12.23
N ALA A 276 16.90 11.26 12.67
CA ALA A 276 16.93 11.60 14.10
C ALA A 276 15.53 11.57 14.76
N ALA A 277 14.46 11.70 13.97
CA ALA A 277 13.07 11.69 14.44
C ALA A 277 12.36 10.34 14.19
N GLY A 278 13.10 9.27 13.92
CA GLY A 278 12.56 7.94 13.61
C GLY A 278 12.67 7.58 12.13
N LEU A 279 11.88 6.60 11.70
CA LEU A 279 11.87 6.14 10.32
C LEU A 279 11.13 7.12 9.41
N ARG A 280 11.67 7.37 8.23
CA ARG A 280 11.00 8.09 7.16
C ARG A 280 10.67 7.16 6.01
N TYR A 281 9.40 7.12 5.61
CA TYR A 281 8.90 6.39 4.46
C TYR A 281 8.55 7.34 3.33
N VAL A 282 8.97 6.99 2.13
CA VAL A 282 8.66 7.70 0.88
C VAL A 282 8.30 6.70 -0.20
N LEU A 283 7.56 7.14 -1.23
CA LEU A 283 7.33 6.31 -2.40
C LEU A 283 8.40 6.60 -3.46
N TYR A 284 8.80 5.54 -4.14
CA TYR A 284 9.62 5.59 -5.35
C TYR A 284 9.03 4.65 -6.41
N VAL A 285 9.50 4.80 -7.65
CA VAL A 285 9.06 3.94 -8.76
C VAL A 285 10.26 3.25 -9.39
N PHE A 286 10.03 2.04 -9.91
CA PHE A 286 10.99 1.34 -10.76
C PHE A 286 10.24 0.53 -11.80
N GLY A 287 10.92 0.15 -12.89
CA GLY A 287 10.35 -0.62 -13.97
C GLY A 287 11.01 -1.97 -14.11
N THR A 288 10.22 -3.04 -14.32
CA THR A 288 10.72 -4.36 -14.69
C THR A 288 10.33 -4.73 -16.11
N ASP A 289 11.08 -5.64 -16.72
CA ASP A 289 10.84 -6.10 -18.09
C ASP A 289 9.44 -6.75 -18.22
N LEU A 290 8.79 -6.56 -19.36
CA LEU A 290 7.43 -7.08 -19.59
C LEU A 290 7.39 -8.62 -19.68
N HIS A 291 8.50 -9.26 -20.06
CA HIS A 291 8.60 -10.71 -20.24
C HIS A 291 9.34 -11.40 -19.09
N ASP A 292 10.22 -10.65 -18.42
CA ASP A 292 10.95 -11.10 -17.23
C ASP A 292 10.69 -10.13 -16.05
N PRO A 293 9.59 -10.29 -15.32
CA PRO A 293 9.22 -9.38 -14.23
C PRO A 293 10.21 -9.37 -13.04
N ALA A 294 11.18 -10.28 -13.00
CA ALA A 294 12.28 -10.27 -12.06
C ALA A 294 13.43 -9.34 -12.48
N LYS A 295 13.47 -8.91 -13.75
CA LYS A 295 14.53 -8.08 -14.29
C LYS A 295 14.17 -6.59 -14.22
N VAL A 296 14.85 -5.85 -13.35
CA VAL A 296 14.72 -4.39 -13.29
C VAL A 296 15.42 -3.76 -14.48
N ILE A 297 14.71 -2.90 -15.24
CA ILE A 297 15.20 -2.22 -16.44
C ILE A 297 15.18 -0.69 -16.34
N ALA A 298 14.50 -0.12 -15.36
CA ALA A 298 14.48 1.31 -15.09
C ALA A 298 14.46 1.57 -13.58
N ARG A 299 15.34 2.46 -13.13
CA ARG A 299 15.54 2.73 -11.70
C ARG A 299 15.88 4.22 -11.49
N PRO A 300 14.90 5.13 -11.66
CA PRO A 300 15.11 6.56 -11.46
C PRO A 300 15.55 6.85 -10.03
N SER A 301 16.42 7.83 -9.87
CA SER A 301 16.86 8.32 -8.56
C SER A 301 15.78 9.14 -7.86
N GLY A 302 15.92 9.22 -6.54
CA GLY A 302 15.15 10.12 -5.72
C GLY A 302 13.74 9.64 -5.38
N VAL A 303 13.01 10.54 -4.73
CA VAL A 303 11.67 10.27 -4.24
C VAL A 303 10.63 10.59 -5.31
N PHE A 304 9.66 9.71 -5.47
CA PHE A 304 8.50 9.93 -6.33
C PHE A 304 7.41 10.72 -5.60
N LEU A 305 7.00 10.25 -4.40
CA LEU A 305 5.97 10.89 -3.59
C LEU A 305 6.40 10.92 -2.12
N VAL A 306 6.26 12.09 -1.49
CA VAL A 306 6.60 12.36 -0.09
C VAL A 306 5.42 13.00 0.64
N PRO A 307 5.35 12.88 1.97
CA PRO A 307 4.33 13.59 2.72
C PRO A 307 4.58 15.11 2.67
N LEU A 308 3.53 15.90 2.45
CA LEU A 308 3.56 17.36 2.41
C LEU A 308 2.60 17.96 3.44
N GLY A 309 2.95 19.12 3.99
CA GLY A 309 2.08 19.85 4.91
C GLY A 309 1.52 18.97 6.03
N ASN A 310 0.20 18.89 6.14
CA ASN A 310 -0.49 18.09 7.15
C ASN A 310 -0.32 16.58 6.99
N GLU A 311 0.12 16.10 5.83
CA GLU A 311 0.44 14.67 5.63
C GLU A 311 1.68 14.22 6.42
N ARG A 312 2.41 15.15 7.04
CA ARG A 312 3.60 14.85 7.87
C ARG A 312 3.26 14.52 9.32
N VAL A 313 2.02 14.67 9.73
CA VAL A 313 1.58 14.54 11.12
C VAL A 313 0.50 13.48 11.24
N GLY A 314 0.68 12.57 12.18
CA GLY A 314 -0.22 11.47 12.50
C GLY A 314 0.44 10.52 13.51
N ASP A 315 -0.03 9.27 13.56
CA ASP A 315 0.46 8.26 14.50
C ASP A 315 1.95 7.94 14.25
N VAL A 316 2.35 7.88 12.97
CA VAL A 316 3.76 7.74 12.58
C VAL A 316 4.14 8.93 11.71
N SER A 317 4.92 9.85 12.25
CA SER A 317 5.26 11.09 11.57
C SER A 317 6.09 10.89 10.30
N ASN A 318 5.83 11.71 9.27
CA ASN A 318 6.66 11.82 8.07
C ASN A 318 6.67 10.56 7.20
N VAL A 319 5.54 9.86 7.12
CA VAL A 319 5.36 8.59 6.41
C VAL A 319 4.30 8.75 5.31
N VAL A 320 4.59 8.21 4.13
CA VAL A 320 3.59 7.85 3.12
C VAL A 320 3.78 6.40 2.72
N PHE A 321 2.66 5.71 2.51
CA PHE A 321 2.66 4.30 2.18
C PHE A 321 1.53 3.98 1.17
N THR A 322 1.75 3.03 0.27
CA THR A 322 0.74 2.61 -0.71
C THR A 322 0.63 1.11 -0.81
N ASN A 323 -0.60 0.62 -0.93
CA ASN A 323 -0.94 -0.78 -1.21
C ASN A 323 -1.82 -0.91 -2.45
N GLY A 324 -2.32 0.20 -2.98
CA GLY A 324 -3.30 0.17 -4.05
C GLY A 324 -3.05 1.23 -5.12
N ALA A 325 -3.09 0.80 -6.36
CA ALA A 325 -3.16 1.67 -7.52
C ALA A 325 -4.10 1.05 -8.55
N ILE A 326 -4.82 1.89 -9.27
CA ILE A 326 -5.72 1.49 -10.35
C ILE A 326 -5.22 2.14 -11.63
N ALA A 327 -4.93 1.31 -12.63
CA ALA A 327 -4.65 1.78 -13.99
C ALA A 327 -5.86 1.46 -14.87
N ARG A 328 -6.42 2.47 -15.52
CA ARG A 328 -7.56 2.33 -16.41
C ARG A 328 -7.12 2.06 -17.86
N GLU A 329 -8.00 1.53 -18.67
CA GLU A 329 -7.76 1.24 -20.07
C GLU A 329 -7.36 2.49 -20.89
N ASN A 330 -7.84 3.67 -20.50
CA ASN A 330 -7.47 4.95 -21.12
C ASN A 330 -6.07 5.45 -20.72
N GLY A 331 -5.38 4.73 -19.84
CA GLY A 331 -4.03 5.06 -19.37
C GLY A 331 -3.99 5.93 -18.11
N ASP A 332 -5.13 6.35 -17.57
CA ASP A 332 -5.18 7.06 -16.30
C ASP A 332 -4.79 6.15 -15.13
N VAL A 333 -4.06 6.69 -14.17
CA VAL A 333 -3.58 5.97 -12.98
C VAL A 333 -3.99 6.71 -11.72
N TYR A 334 -4.61 5.99 -10.80
CA TYR A 334 -4.97 6.44 -9.46
C TYR A 334 -4.08 5.74 -8.45
N ILE A 335 -3.34 6.49 -7.65
CA ILE A 335 -2.43 5.97 -6.62
C ILE A 335 -3.03 6.32 -5.27
N TYR A 336 -3.51 5.31 -4.55
CA TYR A 336 -4.05 5.47 -3.21
C TYR A 336 -2.93 5.28 -2.19
N TYR A 337 -2.69 6.30 -1.38
CA TYR A 337 -1.63 6.27 -0.37
C TYR A 337 -2.13 6.76 0.98
N ALA A 338 -1.60 6.15 2.02
CA ALA A 338 -1.82 6.62 3.39
C ALA A 338 -0.76 7.65 3.78
N SER A 339 -1.14 8.60 4.63
CA SER A 339 -0.20 9.50 5.29
C SER A 339 -0.22 9.28 6.79
N CYS A 340 0.98 9.13 7.35
CA CYS A 340 1.24 9.03 8.79
C CYS A 340 0.36 8.01 9.53
N ASP A 341 -0.01 6.92 8.84
CA ASP A 341 -0.84 5.81 9.33
C ASP A 341 -2.21 6.25 9.90
N THR A 342 -2.78 7.35 9.37
CA THR A 342 -4.04 7.90 9.88
C THR A 342 -5.13 8.11 8.85
N ARG A 343 -4.80 8.27 7.57
CA ARG A 343 -5.77 8.67 6.54
C ARG A 343 -5.30 8.30 5.13
N MET A 344 -6.26 8.11 4.25
CA MET A 344 -6.05 7.79 2.85
C MET A 344 -6.16 9.01 1.95
N HIS A 345 -5.27 9.10 0.98
CA HIS A 345 -5.27 10.10 -0.08
C HIS A 345 -5.28 9.42 -1.45
N VAL A 346 -5.49 10.21 -2.50
CA VAL A 346 -5.28 9.81 -3.88
C VAL A 346 -4.37 10.80 -4.58
N ALA A 347 -3.49 10.28 -5.44
CA ALA A 347 -2.78 11.05 -6.46
C ALA A 347 -3.13 10.46 -7.82
N THR A 348 -3.27 11.31 -8.85
CA THR A 348 -3.58 10.86 -10.20
C THR A 348 -2.47 11.21 -11.18
N THR A 349 -2.21 10.30 -12.11
CA THR A 349 -1.21 10.46 -13.18
C THR A 349 -1.62 9.65 -14.40
N THR A 350 -0.70 9.41 -15.33
CA THR A 350 -0.92 8.53 -16.48
C THR A 350 0.24 7.56 -16.65
N ILE A 351 -0.01 6.44 -17.33
CA ILE A 351 1.02 5.46 -17.68
C ILE A 351 2.14 6.16 -18.47
N ASP A 352 1.81 7.03 -19.41
CA ASP A 352 2.80 7.74 -20.23
C ASP A 352 3.72 8.64 -19.40
N LYS A 353 3.19 9.36 -18.40
CA LYS A 353 3.99 10.17 -17.49
C LYS A 353 4.88 9.32 -16.57
N LEU A 354 4.38 8.18 -16.12
CA LEU A 354 5.16 7.25 -15.30
C LEU A 354 6.31 6.63 -16.09
N GLU A 355 6.07 6.22 -17.35
CA GLU A 355 7.12 5.70 -18.22
C GLU A 355 8.13 6.79 -18.61
N ASP A 356 7.67 8.01 -18.89
CA ASP A 356 8.57 9.14 -19.14
C ASP A 356 9.49 9.38 -17.95
N TYR A 357 8.92 9.43 -16.73
CA TYR A 357 9.69 9.58 -15.50
C TYR A 357 10.68 8.43 -15.31
N LEU A 358 10.26 7.19 -15.54
CA LEU A 358 11.08 5.98 -15.36
C LEU A 358 12.30 5.98 -16.28
N PHE A 359 12.13 6.32 -17.55
CA PHE A 359 13.19 6.16 -18.56
C PHE A 359 14.03 7.42 -18.80
N HIS A 360 13.58 8.59 -18.34
CA HIS A 360 14.30 9.85 -18.55
C HIS A 360 14.84 10.48 -17.26
N THR A 361 14.49 9.94 -16.08
CA THR A 361 15.11 10.36 -14.83
C THR A 361 16.40 9.56 -14.62
N PRO A 362 17.54 10.22 -14.35
CA PRO A 362 18.81 9.54 -14.11
C PRO A 362 18.73 8.59 -12.91
N GLU A 363 19.51 7.52 -12.94
CA GLU A 363 19.72 6.65 -11.77
C GLU A 363 20.49 7.37 -10.67
N ASP A 364 20.40 6.84 -9.44
CA ASP A 364 21.14 7.36 -8.30
C ASP A 364 22.66 7.22 -8.58
N PRO A 365 23.41 8.32 -8.54
CA PRO A 365 24.84 8.30 -8.84
C PRO A 365 25.69 7.60 -7.78
N LEU A 366 25.13 7.29 -6.61
CA LEU A 366 25.74 6.63 -5.45
C LEU A 366 26.95 7.36 -4.83
N ARG A 367 27.53 8.34 -5.52
CA ARG A 367 28.72 9.09 -5.10
C ARG A 367 28.50 10.60 -5.26
N SER A 368 28.96 11.37 -4.29
CA SER A 368 28.86 12.83 -4.31
C SER A 368 29.47 13.48 -5.57
N PRO A 369 30.67 13.13 -6.03
CA PRO A 369 31.23 13.71 -7.26
C PRO A 369 30.37 13.45 -8.48
N ASP A 370 29.80 12.25 -8.60
CA ASP A 370 28.93 11.85 -9.74
C ASP A 370 27.59 12.59 -9.68
N CYS A 371 27.05 12.82 -8.47
CA CYS A 371 25.87 13.67 -8.26
C CYS A 371 26.11 15.12 -8.74
N VAL A 372 27.25 15.69 -8.42
CA VAL A 372 27.64 17.04 -8.89
C VAL A 372 27.81 17.04 -10.40
N ALA A 373 28.47 16.02 -10.99
CA ALA A 373 28.66 15.91 -12.43
C ALA A 373 27.32 15.82 -13.19
N GLN A 374 26.36 15.00 -12.75
CA GLN A 374 25.01 14.95 -13.32
C GLN A 374 24.32 16.33 -13.27
N ARG A 375 24.46 17.04 -12.17
CA ARG A 375 23.86 18.37 -12.00
C ARG A 375 24.50 19.41 -12.93
N CYS A 376 25.82 19.41 -13.03
CA CYS A 376 26.55 20.29 -13.94
C CYS A 376 26.18 20.04 -15.40
N GLU A 377 26.04 18.78 -15.80
CA GLU A 377 25.63 18.42 -17.15
C GLU A 377 24.23 18.93 -17.50
N LEU A 378 23.27 18.78 -16.58
CA LEU A 378 21.92 19.34 -16.75
C LEU A 378 21.95 20.86 -16.88
N ILE A 379 22.71 21.55 -16.02
CA ILE A 379 22.85 23.02 -16.07
C ILE A 379 23.45 23.45 -17.38
N ARG A 380 24.51 22.77 -17.86
CA ARG A 380 25.16 23.10 -19.15
C ARG A 380 24.17 23.00 -20.31
N LYS A 381 23.40 21.92 -20.41
CA LYS A 381 22.36 21.74 -21.42
C LYS A 381 21.30 22.85 -21.34
N ASN A 382 20.84 23.19 -20.15
CA ASN A 382 19.83 24.23 -19.96
C ASN A 382 20.34 25.62 -20.35
N LEU A 383 21.60 25.94 -20.04
CA LEU A 383 22.22 27.22 -20.44
C LEU A 383 22.39 27.36 -21.96
N GLU A 384 22.51 26.26 -22.69
CA GLU A 384 22.50 26.26 -24.16
C GLU A 384 21.11 26.60 -24.73
N LEU A 385 20.04 26.14 -24.08
CA LEU A 385 18.66 26.44 -24.46
C LEU A 385 18.20 27.87 -24.11
N LEU A 386 18.87 28.50 -23.14
CA LEU A 386 18.55 29.85 -22.68
C LEU A 386 19.29 30.96 -23.49
N LYS A 387 20.21 30.58 -24.35
CA LYS A 387 20.88 31.52 -25.31
C LYS A 387 20.00 31.81 -26.52
#